data_08cd9b16a93afe9406e26bab15c4b3bc
#
_entry.id   08cd9b16a93afe9406e26bab15c4b3bc
#
_cell.length_a   1.000
_cell.length_b   1.000
_cell.length_c   1.000
_cell.angle_alpha   90.00
_cell.angle_beta   90.00
_cell.angle_gamma   90.00
#
_symmetry.space_group_name_H-M   'P 1'
#
loop_
_entity.id
_entity.type
_entity.pdbx_description
1 polymer ?
#
loop_
_entity_poly.entity_id
_entity_poly.type
_entity_poly.pdbx_seq_one_letter_code
_entity_poly.pdbx_strand_id
1 'polypeptide(L)'
;MSRYCYVAIMALFALANPGRAEEHPKQLKVLYDAFSKSPQLKKDWGYAALVQYGGKQILFDTGNDADMFAHNLEQLKVDLSMLDCIVISHRHGDHTNGLLHVLKMRPDIPVYVPNDESFGGSTPRAWFERRAESLPRHMRYFDGEPPNNVPHGTAWSNAKIMQVKEPKELFRGIHLVSTVSEVKGTLELPELSLAVLTPKGLVVLTGCGHCGVEKVVAQATSLDKRIHLLGGGFHLVAQSEPAIEQLAVNLGQRWKVQSVAPGHCTGEQGFLTLRKQFGDRYIYAGIGEVIPLP
;
A
#
# COMPACT_ATOMS: atom_id res chain seq x y z
N MET A 1 -39.94 59.98 45.71
CA MET A 1 -40.18 59.58 44.33
C MET A 1 -38.97 58.79 43.82
N SER A 2 -39.02 57.47 43.93
CA SER A 2 -37.95 56.58 43.54
C SER A 2 -38.29 55.93 42.21
N ARG A 3 -37.44 56.16 41.18
CA ARG A 3 -37.59 55.55 39.84
C ARG A 3 -36.71 54.28 39.76
N TYR A 4 -37.35 53.14 39.72
CA TYR A 4 -36.67 51.88 39.43
C TYR A 4 -36.48 51.71 37.90
N CYS A 5 -35.24 51.67 37.43
CA CYS A 5 -34.87 51.28 36.10
C CYS A 5 -34.77 49.75 36.03
N TYR A 6 -35.64 49.10 35.27
CA TYR A 6 -35.53 47.68 34.91
C TYR A 6 -34.60 47.54 33.70
N VAL A 7 -33.46 46.89 33.90
CA VAL A 7 -32.56 46.47 32.82
C VAL A 7 -33.03 45.08 32.36
N ALA A 8 -33.55 45.03 31.15
CA ALA A 8 -33.88 43.74 30.51
C ALA A 8 -32.61 43.10 29.95
N ILE A 9 -32.20 41.97 30.51
CA ILE A 9 -31.13 41.14 29.99
C ILE A 9 -31.72 40.27 28.89
N MET A 10 -31.44 40.59 27.63
CA MET A 10 -31.69 39.68 26.49
C MET A 10 -30.63 38.61 26.50
N ALA A 11 -31.04 37.39 26.87
CA ALA A 11 -30.21 36.18 26.65
C ALA A 11 -30.24 35.82 25.18
N LEU A 12 -29.12 36.01 24.47
CA LEU A 12 -28.86 35.46 23.15
C LEU A 12 -28.68 33.95 23.30
N PHE A 13 -29.70 33.18 22.96
CA PHE A 13 -29.55 31.75 22.69
C PHE A 13 -28.86 31.60 21.33
N ALA A 14 -27.57 31.28 21.36
CA ALA A 14 -26.85 30.78 20.20
C ALA A 14 -27.46 29.41 19.82
N LEU A 15 -28.25 29.37 18.75
CA LEU A 15 -28.68 28.13 18.12
C LEU A 15 -27.44 27.39 17.64
N ALA A 16 -27.03 26.36 18.38
CA ALA A 16 -26.03 25.40 17.94
C ALA A 16 -26.60 24.72 16.68
N ASN A 17 -25.99 24.97 15.54
CA ASN A 17 -26.27 24.25 14.30
C ASN A 17 -26.06 22.75 14.56
N PRO A 18 -27.03 21.85 14.35
CA PRO A 18 -26.80 20.41 14.44
C PRO A 18 -25.82 20.00 13.35
N GLY A 19 -24.68 19.47 13.79
CA GLY A 19 -23.48 19.11 13.10
C GLY A 19 -23.66 18.79 11.62
N ARG A 20 -22.99 19.60 10.80
CA ARG A 20 -22.48 19.13 9.51
C ARG A 20 -21.51 17.99 9.85
N ALA A 21 -21.91 16.73 9.57
CA ALA A 21 -21.03 15.60 9.70
C ALA A 21 -19.72 15.97 8.97
N GLU A 22 -18.59 15.94 9.67
CA GLU A 22 -17.29 16.16 9.03
C GLU A 22 -17.18 15.15 7.89
N GLU A 23 -17.16 15.65 6.67
CA GLU A 23 -17.04 14.80 5.49
C GLU A 23 -15.59 14.34 5.43
N HIS A 24 -15.34 13.11 5.91
CA HIS A 24 -14.01 12.51 5.91
C HIS A 24 -13.48 12.45 4.47
N PRO A 25 -12.20 12.79 4.25
CA PRO A 25 -11.60 12.78 2.93
C PRO A 25 -11.70 11.39 2.31
N LYS A 26 -12.03 11.35 1.01
CA LYS A 26 -12.01 10.15 0.19
C LYS A 26 -10.93 10.35 -0.85
N GLN A 27 -9.73 9.86 -0.58
CA GLN A 27 -8.57 10.12 -1.42
C GLN A 27 -7.46 9.11 -1.27
N LEU A 28 -6.63 9.01 -2.30
CA LEU A 28 -5.32 8.39 -2.30
C LEU A 28 -4.27 9.49 -2.42
N LYS A 29 -3.32 9.57 -1.49
CA LYS A 29 -2.17 10.47 -1.55
C LYS A 29 -0.88 9.68 -1.67
N VAL A 30 -0.07 9.93 -2.70
CA VAL A 30 1.24 9.29 -2.86
C VAL A 30 2.26 9.98 -1.97
N LEU A 31 2.97 9.20 -1.16
CA LEU A 31 3.92 9.69 -0.15
C LEU A 31 5.37 9.41 -0.52
N TYR A 32 5.63 8.37 -1.30
CA TYR A 32 6.96 7.93 -1.69
C TYR A 32 6.95 7.30 -3.08
N ASP A 33 7.85 7.74 -3.95
CA ASP A 33 8.06 7.21 -5.30
C ASP A 33 9.36 7.81 -5.88
N ALA A 34 9.78 7.35 -7.06
CA ALA A 34 10.95 7.83 -7.76
C ALA A 34 10.73 9.15 -8.53
N PHE A 35 9.51 9.71 -8.54
CA PHE A 35 9.19 10.94 -9.29
C PHE A 35 8.17 11.84 -8.57
N SER A 36 8.31 13.15 -8.79
CA SER A 36 7.45 14.20 -8.25
C SER A 36 7.55 15.46 -9.06
N LYS A 37 6.48 16.27 -9.09
CA LYS A 37 6.49 17.65 -9.60
C LYS A 37 7.10 18.63 -8.59
N SER A 38 7.09 18.30 -7.30
CA SER A 38 7.61 19.16 -6.23
C SER A 38 9.11 18.96 -6.04
N PRO A 39 9.93 20.03 -6.10
CA PRO A 39 11.36 19.92 -5.81
C PRO A 39 11.68 19.74 -4.32
N GLN A 40 10.71 20.00 -3.42
CA GLN A 40 10.87 19.86 -1.98
C GLN A 40 10.72 18.41 -1.50
N LEU A 41 10.14 17.53 -2.32
CA LEU A 41 9.94 16.13 -1.99
C LEU A 41 11.14 15.31 -2.45
N LYS A 42 11.62 14.44 -1.58
CA LYS A 42 12.73 13.53 -1.85
C LYS A 42 12.22 12.34 -2.65
N LYS A 43 12.90 12.03 -3.73
CA LYS A 43 12.61 10.94 -4.67
C LYS A 43 13.58 9.81 -4.44
N ASP A 44 13.09 8.59 -4.39
CA ASP A 44 13.89 7.39 -4.26
C ASP A 44 13.10 6.18 -4.77
N TRP A 45 13.78 5.09 -5.04
CA TRP A 45 13.15 3.85 -5.45
C TRP A 45 12.36 3.25 -4.29
N GLY A 46 11.07 3.04 -4.49
CA GLY A 46 10.15 2.51 -3.50
C GLY A 46 8.75 3.10 -3.62
N TYR A 47 7.82 2.63 -2.79
CA TYR A 47 6.44 3.10 -2.83
C TYR A 47 5.86 3.29 -1.44
N ALA A 48 5.05 4.33 -1.28
CA ALA A 48 4.14 4.50 -0.15
C ALA A 48 2.96 5.39 -0.52
N ALA A 49 1.79 5.08 0.00
CA ALA A 49 0.58 5.86 -0.20
C ALA A 49 -0.31 5.90 1.04
N LEU A 50 -1.00 7.02 1.27
CA LEU A 50 -2.05 7.15 2.27
C LEU A 50 -3.42 7.02 1.58
N VAL A 51 -4.20 6.04 2.00
CA VAL A 51 -5.58 5.84 1.56
C VAL A 51 -6.52 6.31 2.67
N GLN A 52 -7.38 7.27 2.34
CA GLN A 52 -8.42 7.78 3.24
C GLN A 52 -9.78 7.47 2.61
N TYR A 53 -10.59 6.66 3.28
CA TYR A 53 -11.91 6.28 2.79
C TYR A 53 -12.80 5.77 3.92
N GLY A 54 -14.08 6.16 3.92
CA GLY A 54 -15.05 5.72 4.92
C GLY A 54 -14.67 6.06 6.36
N GLY A 55 -13.98 7.17 6.58
CA GLY A 55 -13.47 7.60 7.89
C GLY A 55 -12.23 6.83 8.36
N LYS A 56 -11.64 5.99 7.49
CA LYS A 56 -10.43 5.22 7.78
C LYS A 56 -9.20 5.80 7.09
N GLN A 57 -8.04 5.67 7.72
CA GLN A 57 -6.76 6.10 7.22
C GLN A 57 -5.78 4.92 7.23
N ILE A 58 -5.37 4.48 6.05
CA ILE A 58 -4.52 3.31 5.85
C ILE A 58 -3.23 3.76 5.18
N LEU A 59 -2.11 3.50 5.82
CA LEU A 59 -0.81 3.62 5.17
C LEU A 59 -0.53 2.33 4.40
N PHE A 60 -0.37 2.44 3.09
CA PHE A 60 -0.02 1.34 2.20
C PHE A 60 1.43 1.48 1.78
N ASP A 61 2.28 0.56 2.22
CA ASP A 61 3.74 0.57 2.13
C ASP A 61 4.42 1.78 2.80
N THR A 62 5.75 1.78 2.88
CA THR A 62 6.51 2.78 3.64
C THR A 62 7.79 3.28 2.95
N GLY A 63 8.03 2.87 1.69
CA GLY A 63 9.22 3.27 0.94
C GLY A 63 10.50 2.58 1.39
N ASN A 64 11.62 3.00 0.78
CA ASN A 64 12.93 2.39 0.90
C ASN A 64 13.82 3.01 2.00
N ASP A 65 13.66 4.29 2.27
CA ASP A 65 14.49 5.04 3.22
C ASP A 65 13.62 5.76 4.26
N ALA A 66 13.85 5.46 5.55
CA ALA A 66 13.04 5.97 6.65
C ALA A 66 13.16 7.49 6.84
N ASP A 67 14.32 8.08 6.58
CA ASP A 67 14.55 9.51 6.75
C ASP A 67 13.96 10.30 5.58
N MET A 68 14.06 9.78 4.35
CA MET A 68 13.38 10.37 3.21
C MET A 68 11.86 10.27 3.35
N PHE A 69 11.36 9.14 3.83
CA PHE A 69 9.94 8.96 4.11
C PHE A 69 9.45 9.96 5.17
N ALA A 70 10.17 10.09 6.29
CA ALA A 70 9.87 11.06 7.35
C ALA A 70 9.85 12.50 6.81
N HIS A 71 10.86 12.87 6.00
CA HIS A 71 10.90 14.18 5.37
C HIS A 71 9.68 14.43 4.48
N ASN A 72 9.29 13.47 3.64
CA ASN A 72 8.14 13.61 2.75
C ASN A 72 6.83 13.73 3.55
N LEU A 73 6.67 12.96 4.63
CA LEU A 73 5.51 13.06 5.52
C LEU A 73 5.38 14.47 6.13
N GLU A 74 6.51 15.05 6.60
CA GLU A 74 6.54 16.40 7.15
C GLU A 74 6.15 17.44 6.09
N GLN A 75 6.78 17.40 4.90
CA GLN A 75 6.47 18.33 3.81
C GLN A 75 5.00 18.22 3.35
N LEU A 76 4.45 17.02 3.33
CA LEU A 76 3.06 16.74 2.94
C LEU A 76 2.05 16.92 4.09
N LYS A 77 2.53 17.26 5.29
CA LYS A 77 1.73 17.46 6.51
C LYS A 77 0.84 16.26 6.82
N VAL A 78 1.42 15.05 6.73
CA VAL A 78 0.72 13.81 7.05
C VAL A 78 0.83 13.52 8.53
N ASP A 79 -0.30 13.44 9.21
CA ASP A 79 -0.37 13.09 10.62
C ASP A 79 -0.52 11.57 10.81
N LEU A 80 0.55 10.92 11.22
CA LEU A 80 0.58 9.47 11.49
C LEU A 80 -0.28 9.08 12.70
N SER A 81 -0.63 10.02 13.60
CA SER A 81 -1.46 9.74 14.78
C SER A 81 -2.85 9.28 14.39
N MET A 82 -3.33 9.67 13.21
CA MET A 82 -4.65 9.38 12.69
C MET A 82 -4.76 8.05 11.95
N LEU A 83 -3.65 7.31 11.77
CA LEU A 83 -3.67 6.03 11.08
C LEU A 83 -4.45 4.97 11.86
N ASP A 84 -5.31 4.22 11.16
CA ASP A 84 -5.99 3.03 11.70
C ASP A 84 -5.13 1.79 11.60
N CYS A 85 -4.38 1.63 10.50
CA CYS A 85 -3.44 0.52 10.29
C CYS A 85 -2.43 0.81 9.19
N ILE A 86 -1.44 -0.07 9.10
CA ILE A 86 -0.48 -0.15 8.00
C ILE A 86 -0.75 -1.43 7.22
N VAL A 87 -0.63 -1.38 5.91
CA VAL A 87 -0.60 -2.55 5.02
C VAL A 87 0.74 -2.55 4.30
N ILE A 88 1.50 -3.60 4.46
CA ILE A 88 2.72 -3.85 3.69
C ILE A 88 2.38 -4.81 2.56
N SER A 89 2.63 -4.38 1.33
CA SER A 89 2.29 -5.17 0.15
C SER A 89 3.10 -6.46 0.05
N HIS A 90 4.42 -6.41 0.29
CA HIS A 90 5.32 -7.56 0.24
C HIS A 90 6.66 -7.27 0.95
N ARG A 91 7.55 -8.28 1.02
CA ARG A 91 8.77 -8.24 1.85
C ARG A 91 9.94 -7.40 1.33
N HIS A 92 9.90 -6.82 0.13
CA HIS A 92 11.02 -6.06 -0.39
C HIS A 92 11.26 -4.77 0.41
N GLY A 93 12.55 -4.41 0.56
CA GLY A 93 12.98 -3.31 1.41
C GLY A 93 12.43 -1.95 0.98
N ASP A 94 12.27 -1.73 -0.31
CA ASP A 94 11.73 -0.53 -0.91
C ASP A 94 10.22 -0.30 -0.65
N HIS A 95 9.58 -1.23 0.09
CA HIS A 95 8.22 -1.11 0.62
C HIS A 95 8.17 -1.14 2.14
N THR A 96 9.22 -1.63 2.80
CA THR A 96 9.22 -1.92 4.25
C THR A 96 10.13 -1.04 5.09
N ASN A 97 11.18 -0.44 4.51
CA ASN A 97 12.24 0.19 5.30
C ASN A 97 11.78 1.44 6.08
N GLY A 98 10.78 2.17 5.58
CA GLY A 98 10.19 3.30 6.31
C GLY A 98 9.34 2.91 7.51
N LEU A 99 9.00 1.62 7.67
CA LEU A 99 8.16 1.13 8.77
C LEU A 99 8.76 1.45 10.14
N LEU A 100 10.09 1.45 10.27
CA LEU A 100 10.77 1.84 11.52
C LEU A 100 10.42 3.25 11.98
N HIS A 101 10.28 4.20 11.06
CA HIS A 101 9.86 5.57 11.39
C HIS A 101 8.44 5.58 11.97
N VAL A 102 7.51 4.88 11.33
CA VAL A 102 6.11 4.84 11.79
C VAL A 102 6.00 4.18 13.16
N LEU A 103 6.68 3.04 13.38
CA LEU A 103 6.63 2.30 14.63
C LEU A 103 7.25 3.03 15.82
N LYS A 104 8.21 3.96 15.60
CA LYS A 104 8.70 4.85 16.66
C LYS A 104 7.61 5.77 17.20
N MET A 105 6.68 6.21 16.35
CA MET A 105 5.58 7.09 16.71
C MET A 105 4.31 6.33 17.11
N ARG A 106 4.09 5.16 16.52
CA ARG A 106 2.89 4.34 16.67
C ARG A 106 3.26 2.86 16.92
N PRO A 107 3.84 2.52 18.07
CA PRO A 107 4.35 1.17 18.34
C PRO A 107 3.26 0.09 18.35
N ASP A 108 2.02 0.45 18.68
CA ASP A 108 0.89 -0.49 18.81
C ASP A 108 0.01 -0.56 17.55
N ILE A 109 0.38 0.14 16.47
CA ILE A 109 -0.45 0.14 15.27
C ILE A 109 -0.47 -1.25 14.61
N PRO A 110 -1.64 -1.77 14.19
CA PRO A 110 -1.68 -3.02 13.44
C PRO A 110 -0.97 -2.88 12.08
N VAL A 111 -0.06 -3.83 11.79
CA VAL A 111 0.66 -3.92 10.52
C VAL A 111 0.24 -5.19 9.81
N TYR A 112 -0.61 -5.06 8.79
CA TYR A 112 -1.03 -6.19 7.96
C TYR A 112 0.02 -6.47 6.91
N VAL A 113 0.46 -7.74 6.85
CA VAL A 113 1.49 -8.22 5.93
C VAL A 113 1.01 -9.49 5.23
N PRO A 114 1.52 -9.84 4.04
CA PRO A 114 1.20 -11.13 3.44
C PRO A 114 1.65 -12.29 4.34
N ASN A 115 1.09 -13.48 4.11
CA ASN A 115 1.52 -14.70 4.78
C ASN A 115 2.89 -15.13 4.24
N ASP A 116 3.92 -14.47 4.71
CA ASP A 116 5.32 -14.68 4.33
C ASP A 116 6.15 -14.84 5.61
N GLU A 117 6.92 -15.91 5.69
CA GLU A 117 7.76 -16.23 6.86
C GLU A 117 8.78 -15.13 7.16
N SER A 118 9.18 -14.36 6.14
CA SER A 118 10.14 -13.25 6.29
C SER A 118 9.67 -12.17 7.27
N PHE A 119 8.36 -11.98 7.43
CA PHE A 119 7.81 -11.05 8.43
C PHE A 119 7.74 -11.63 9.84
N GLY A 120 7.97 -12.93 10.01
CA GLY A 120 8.03 -13.58 11.31
C GLY A 120 9.40 -13.49 12.00
N GLY A 121 10.40 -12.90 11.35
CA GLY A 121 11.76 -12.85 11.86
C GLY A 121 12.47 -14.21 11.87
N SER A 122 12.04 -15.13 11.03
CA SER A 122 12.59 -16.48 10.90
C SER A 122 13.08 -16.74 9.49
N THR A 123 14.17 -17.50 9.38
CA THR A 123 14.65 -17.97 8.10
C THR A 123 13.70 -19.04 7.56
N PRO A 124 13.26 -18.94 6.28
CA PRO A 124 12.39 -19.93 5.68
C PRO A 124 12.97 -21.34 5.79
N ARG A 125 12.20 -22.30 6.31
CA ARG A 125 12.64 -23.68 6.48
C ARG A 125 13.09 -24.32 5.16
N ALA A 126 12.44 -23.98 4.07
CA ALA A 126 12.77 -24.48 2.73
C ALA A 126 14.25 -24.25 2.33
N TRP A 127 14.94 -23.24 2.93
CA TRP A 127 16.35 -23.02 2.69
C TRP A 127 17.24 -24.15 3.24
N PHE A 128 16.76 -24.88 4.23
CA PHE A 128 17.49 -25.97 4.86
C PHE A 128 17.06 -27.36 4.37
N GLU A 129 16.08 -27.44 3.47
CA GLU A 129 15.56 -28.71 2.94
C GLU A 129 16.43 -29.27 1.81
N ARG A 130 17.16 -28.42 1.10
CA ARG A 130 18.14 -28.85 0.08
C ARG A 130 19.43 -29.34 0.73
N ARG A 131 19.43 -30.60 1.17
CA ARG A 131 20.57 -31.21 1.87
C ARG A 131 21.55 -31.80 0.87
N ALA A 132 22.86 -31.65 1.15
CA ALA A 132 23.94 -32.31 0.46
C ALA A 132 24.58 -33.33 1.41
N GLU A 133 24.08 -34.55 1.43
CA GLU A 133 24.52 -35.58 2.38
C GLU A 133 25.99 -35.99 2.20
N SER A 134 26.57 -35.76 1.00
CA SER A 134 27.98 -35.97 0.71
C SER A 134 28.93 -34.95 1.36
N LEU A 135 28.41 -33.81 1.86
CA LEU A 135 29.23 -32.85 2.57
C LEU A 135 29.60 -33.35 3.97
N PRO A 136 30.86 -33.12 4.43
CA PRO A 136 31.19 -33.35 5.83
C PRO A 136 30.26 -32.62 6.79
N ARG A 137 30.03 -33.21 7.94
CA ARG A 137 29.03 -32.67 8.94
C ARG A 137 29.27 -31.20 9.28
N HIS A 138 30.56 -30.82 9.50
CA HIS A 138 30.95 -29.45 9.84
C HIS A 138 30.74 -28.40 8.72
N MET A 139 30.39 -28.83 7.51
CA MET A 139 30.07 -27.97 6.39
C MET A 139 28.53 -27.90 6.13
N ARG A 140 27.75 -28.62 6.91
CA ARG A 140 26.28 -28.58 6.79
C ARG A 140 25.70 -27.59 7.78
N TYR A 141 24.63 -26.91 7.40
CA TYR A 141 23.89 -26.04 8.32
C TYR A 141 23.47 -26.83 9.56
N PHE A 142 23.79 -26.30 10.75
CA PHE A 142 23.48 -26.93 12.04
C PHE A 142 23.94 -28.39 12.12
N ASP A 143 25.11 -28.69 11.58
CA ASP A 143 25.67 -30.06 11.53
C ASP A 143 24.74 -31.10 10.85
N GLY A 144 23.86 -30.62 9.95
CA GLY A 144 22.89 -31.44 9.24
C GLY A 144 21.53 -31.60 9.93
N GLU A 145 21.35 -30.97 11.08
CA GLU A 145 20.13 -31.05 11.89
C GLU A 145 19.56 -29.64 12.19
N PRO A 146 19.07 -28.89 11.16
CA PRO A 146 18.55 -27.58 11.39
C PRO A 146 17.29 -27.62 12.26
N PRO A 147 17.13 -26.67 13.20
CA PRO A 147 15.95 -26.58 14.02
C PRO A 147 14.70 -26.25 13.16
N ASN A 148 13.52 -26.48 13.70
CA ASN A 148 12.27 -26.18 13.00
C ASN A 148 12.08 -24.70 12.73
N ASN A 149 12.69 -23.86 13.54
CA ASN A 149 12.65 -22.40 13.40
C ASN A 149 14.05 -21.85 13.68
N VAL A 150 14.55 -21.03 12.77
CA VAL A 150 15.82 -20.29 12.91
C VAL A 150 15.47 -18.81 12.99
N PRO A 151 15.30 -18.27 14.22
CA PRO A 151 15.04 -16.85 14.38
C PRO A 151 16.30 -16.06 13.96
N HIS A 152 16.14 -15.07 13.12
CA HIS A 152 17.22 -14.16 12.73
C HIS A 152 17.02 -12.74 13.28
N GLY A 153 15.99 -12.59 14.14
CA GLY A 153 15.58 -11.29 14.61
C GLY A 153 14.89 -10.46 13.50
N THR A 154 14.23 -9.43 13.91
CA THR A 154 13.60 -8.47 12.99
C THR A 154 13.80 -7.06 13.54
N ALA A 155 13.97 -6.10 12.64
CA ALA A 155 13.96 -4.68 12.98
C ALA A 155 12.63 -4.24 13.61
N TRP A 156 11.59 -5.07 13.52
CA TRP A 156 10.23 -4.82 13.98
C TRP A 156 9.78 -5.79 15.07
N SER A 157 10.69 -6.21 15.96
CA SER A 157 10.41 -7.22 17.02
C SER A 157 9.18 -6.91 17.88
N ASN A 158 8.87 -5.64 18.08
CA ASN A 158 7.73 -5.18 18.88
C ASN A 158 6.51 -4.79 18.04
N ALA A 159 6.56 -4.94 16.71
CA ALA A 159 5.45 -4.58 15.85
C ALA A 159 4.29 -5.57 15.98
N LYS A 160 3.06 -5.05 15.97
CA LYS A 160 1.84 -5.85 15.95
C LYS A 160 1.58 -6.39 14.55
N ILE A 161 2.36 -7.39 14.13
CA ILE A 161 2.27 -8.01 12.80
C ILE A 161 1.03 -8.91 12.71
N MET A 162 0.23 -8.66 11.68
CA MET A 162 -0.99 -9.40 11.35
C MET A 162 -0.83 -10.07 9.98
N GLN A 163 -0.41 -11.34 9.95
CA GLN A 163 -0.28 -12.08 8.69
C GLN A 163 -1.64 -12.38 8.06
N VAL A 164 -1.77 -12.08 6.78
CA VAL A 164 -2.98 -12.28 5.97
C VAL A 164 -2.77 -13.47 5.04
N LYS A 165 -3.48 -14.58 5.33
CA LYS A 165 -3.42 -15.83 4.55
C LYS A 165 -4.41 -15.85 3.39
N GLU A 166 -5.58 -15.26 3.62
CA GLU A 166 -6.72 -15.28 2.70
C GLU A 166 -7.21 -13.84 2.48
N PRO A 167 -7.91 -13.56 1.37
CA PRO A 167 -8.55 -12.27 1.17
C PRO A 167 -9.38 -11.86 2.39
N LYS A 168 -9.26 -10.61 2.82
CA LYS A 168 -9.84 -10.16 4.08
C LYS A 168 -10.47 -8.78 3.95
N GLU A 169 -11.68 -8.59 4.47
CA GLU A 169 -12.22 -7.27 4.72
C GLU A 169 -11.54 -6.68 5.98
N LEU A 170 -10.83 -5.55 5.81
CA LEU A 170 -10.20 -4.82 6.90
C LEU A 170 -11.19 -3.93 7.62
N PHE A 171 -11.93 -3.17 6.85
CA PHE A 171 -12.98 -2.27 7.27
C PHE A 171 -14.12 -2.35 6.26
N ARG A 172 -15.30 -1.91 6.62
CA ARG A 172 -16.47 -1.96 5.73
C ARG A 172 -16.14 -1.38 4.34
N GLY A 173 -16.16 -2.24 3.34
CA GLY A 173 -15.88 -1.88 1.95
C GLY A 173 -14.39 -1.69 1.62
N ILE A 174 -13.48 -2.03 2.53
CA ILE A 174 -12.03 -1.97 2.31
C ILE A 174 -11.45 -3.36 2.53
N HIS A 175 -10.87 -3.95 1.48
CA HIS A 175 -10.45 -5.33 1.46
C HIS A 175 -8.94 -5.45 1.14
N LEU A 176 -8.32 -6.50 1.65
CA LEU A 176 -7.03 -7.00 1.20
C LEU A 176 -7.26 -8.13 0.19
N VAL A 177 -6.60 -8.01 -0.94
CA VAL A 177 -6.55 -9.03 -1.99
C VAL A 177 -5.17 -9.66 -1.94
N SER A 178 -5.11 -10.98 -1.79
CA SER A 178 -3.86 -11.73 -1.72
C SER A 178 -3.55 -12.39 -3.07
N THR A 179 -2.31 -12.25 -3.51
CA THR A 179 -1.77 -12.92 -4.70
C THR A 179 -0.40 -13.50 -4.39
N VAL A 180 0.06 -14.44 -5.21
CA VAL A 180 1.40 -15.04 -5.08
C VAL A 180 2.10 -15.00 -6.44
N SER A 181 3.34 -14.51 -6.45
CA SER A 181 4.22 -14.63 -7.59
C SER A 181 5.04 -15.91 -7.48
N GLU A 182 4.94 -16.75 -8.51
CA GLU A 182 5.64 -18.03 -8.61
C GLU A 182 6.74 -17.95 -9.68
N VAL A 183 7.50 -16.85 -9.69
CA VAL A 183 8.59 -16.67 -10.66
C VAL A 183 9.64 -17.75 -10.44
N LYS A 184 9.92 -18.52 -11.49
CA LYS A 184 10.87 -19.63 -11.45
C LYS A 184 12.28 -19.16 -11.02
N GLY A 185 12.87 -19.86 -10.06
CA GLY A 185 14.22 -19.56 -9.55
C GLY A 185 14.26 -18.60 -8.38
N THR A 186 13.12 -18.04 -7.97
CA THR A 186 12.99 -17.25 -6.74
C THR A 186 12.12 -17.98 -5.73
N LEU A 187 12.17 -17.58 -4.46
CA LEU A 187 11.16 -17.99 -3.50
C LEU A 187 9.81 -17.40 -3.90
N GLU A 188 8.74 -18.12 -3.60
CA GLU A 188 7.39 -17.56 -3.71
C GLU A 188 7.32 -16.19 -3.04
N LEU A 189 6.66 -15.27 -3.69
CA LEU A 189 6.46 -13.92 -3.19
C LEU A 189 4.98 -13.64 -3.01
N PRO A 190 4.44 -13.84 -1.80
CA PRO A 190 3.10 -13.41 -1.47
C PRO A 190 2.99 -11.88 -1.45
N GLU A 191 1.91 -11.34 -2.00
CA GLU A 191 1.64 -9.92 -2.07
C GLU A 191 0.21 -9.61 -1.65
N LEU A 192 0.02 -8.46 -0.99
CA LEU A 192 -1.27 -7.86 -0.71
C LEU A 192 -1.49 -6.63 -1.60
N SER A 193 -2.69 -6.53 -2.15
CA SER A 193 -3.20 -5.31 -2.77
C SER A 193 -4.39 -4.81 -1.96
N LEU A 194 -4.59 -3.49 -1.92
CA LEU A 194 -5.74 -2.89 -1.27
C LEU A 194 -6.85 -2.68 -2.29
N ALA A 195 -8.08 -3.12 -1.98
CA ALA A 195 -9.25 -2.91 -2.82
C ALA A 195 -10.33 -2.17 -2.03
N VAL A 196 -10.75 -1.00 -2.52
CA VAL A 196 -11.79 -0.17 -1.92
C VAL A 196 -13.04 -0.22 -2.78
N LEU A 197 -14.15 -0.68 -2.21
CA LEU A 197 -15.47 -0.66 -2.84
C LEU A 197 -16.03 0.76 -2.83
N THR A 198 -16.23 1.33 -4.01
CA THR A 198 -16.82 2.66 -4.17
C THR A 198 -18.11 2.59 -5.00
N PRO A 199 -18.96 3.64 -4.99
CA PRO A 199 -20.16 3.68 -5.83
C PRO A 199 -19.87 3.51 -7.33
N LYS A 200 -18.67 3.88 -7.80
CA LYS A 200 -18.25 3.77 -9.20
C LYS A 200 -17.52 2.46 -9.55
N GLY A 201 -17.28 1.60 -8.57
CA GLY A 201 -16.53 0.35 -8.69
C GLY A 201 -15.28 0.34 -7.82
N LEU A 202 -14.43 -0.68 -7.98
CA LEU A 202 -13.22 -0.85 -7.16
C LEU A 202 -12.16 0.19 -7.47
N VAL A 203 -11.54 0.68 -6.41
CA VAL A 203 -10.20 1.29 -6.44
C VAL A 203 -9.24 0.23 -5.96
N VAL A 204 -8.30 -0.18 -6.82
CA VAL A 204 -7.29 -1.21 -6.52
C VAL A 204 -5.92 -0.56 -6.47
N LEU A 205 -5.21 -0.77 -5.37
CA LEU A 205 -3.84 -0.28 -5.17
C LEU A 205 -2.91 -1.48 -4.95
N THR A 206 -1.87 -1.58 -5.76
CA THR A 206 -0.84 -2.62 -5.66
C THR A 206 0.53 -2.02 -5.36
N GLY A 207 1.39 -2.75 -4.62
CA GLY A 207 2.77 -2.32 -4.37
C GLY A 207 3.63 -2.48 -5.61
N CYS A 208 3.83 -3.73 -6.04
CA CYS A 208 4.54 -4.05 -7.28
C CYS A 208 3.72 -4.89 -8.26
N GLY A 209 2.95 -5.85 -7.77
CA GLY A 209 2.23 -6.77 -8.65
C GLY A 209 3.16 -7.75 -9.37
N HIS A 210 4.12 -8.35 -8.65
CA HIS A 210 5.09 -9.31 -9.21
C HIS A 210 4.44 -10.54 -9.85
N CYS A 211 3.25 -10.90 -9.41
CA CYS A 211 2.47 -11.97 -10.03
C CYS A 211 1.88 -11.59 -11.41
N GLY A 212 2.09 -10.34 -11.84
CA GLY A 212 1.41 -9.72 -12.97
C GLY A 212 0.12 -9.00 -12.54
N VAL A 213 0.01 -7.72 -12.90
CA VAL A 213 -1.11 -6.86 -12.48
C VAL A 213 -2.48 -7.39 -12.93
N GLU A 214 -2.55 -8.16 -14.04
CA GLU A 214 -3.80 -8.81 -14.47
C GLU A 214 -4.29 -9.87 -13.47
N LYS A 215 -3.38 -10.58 -12.77
CA LYS A 215 -3.78 -11.51 -11.69
C LYS A 215 -4.35 -10.75 -10.50
N VAL A 216 -3.76 -9.59 -10.15
CA VAL A 216 -4.31 -8.72 -9.10
C VAL A 216 -5.72 -8.26 -9.47
N VAL A 217 -5.91 -7.76 -10.70
CA VAL A 217 -7.23 -7.35 -11.21
C VAL A 217 -8.21 -8.52 -11.20
N ALA A 218 -7.82 -9.69 -11.69
CA ALA A 218 -8.67 -10.89 -11.70
C ALA A 218 -9.14 -11.25 -10.30
N GLN A 219 -8.25 -11.22 -9.32
CA GLN A 219 -8.59 -11.53 -7.93
C GLN A 219 -9.52 -10.46 -7.33
N ALA A 220 -9.23 -9.17 -7.59
CA ALA A 220 -10.07 -8.06 -7.11
C ALA A 220 -11.49 -8.10 -7.69
N THR A 221 -11.67 -8.55 -8.94
CA THR A 221 -12.99 -8.64 -9.58
C THR A 221 -13.94 -9.65 -8.95
N SER A 222 -13.48 -10.46 -8.00
CA SER A 222 -14.37 -11.28 -7.15
C SER A 222 -15.24 -10.42 -6.22
N LEU A 223 -14.80 -9.21 -5.88
CA LEU A 223 -15.52 -8.25 -5.03
C LEU A 223 -16.50 -7.37 -5.83
N ASP A 224 -16.07 -6.83 -6.96
CA ASP A 224 -16.89 -6.09 -7.93
C ASP A 224 -16.22 -6.19 -9.30
N LYS A 225 -16.99 -6.46 -10.34
CA LYS A 225 -16.46 -6.58 -11.72
C LYS A 225 -16.01 -5.24 -12.31
N ARG A 226 -16.40 -4.12 -11.72
CA ARG A 226 -16.08 -2.77 -12.19
C ARG A 226 -14.79 -2.30 -11.50
N ILE A 227 -13.75 -2.03 -12.28
CA ILE A 227 -12.51 -1.40 -11.79
C ILE A 227 -12.54 0.08 -12.17
N HIS A 228 -12.77 0.94 -11.18
CA HIS A 228 -12.79 2.38 -11.38
C HIS A 228 -11.37 2.95 -11.49
N LEU A 229 -10.46 2.52 -10.62
CA LEU A 229 -9.08 2.97 -10.60
C LEU A 229 -8.16 1.80 -10.28
N LEU A 230 -7.07 1.66 -11.05
CA LEU A 230 -5.96 0.77 -10.76
C LEU A 230 -4.69 1.61 -10.58
N GLY A 231 -4.08 1.57 -9.39
CA GLY A 231 -2.92 2.40 -9.04
C GLY A 231 -1.78 1.63 -8.40
N GLY A 232 -0.63 2.29 -8.23
CA GLY A 232 0.60 1.74 -7.68
C GLY A 232 1.55 1.15 -8.71
N GLY A 233 2.46 0.26 -8.29
CA GLY A 233 3.45 -0.37 -9.16
C GLY A 233 2.86 -1.52 -9.99
N PHE A 234 3.25 -1.63 -11.26
CA PHE A 234 2.79 -2.69 -12.17
C PHE A 234 3.91 -3.63 -12.62
N HIS A 235 5.11 -3.47 -12.06
CA HIS A 235 6.31 -4.27 -12.31
C HIS A 235 6.65 -4.49 -13.80
N LEU A 236 6.57 -3.41 -14.59
CA LEU A 236 6.80 -3.46 -16.04
C LEU A 236 8.22 -3.06 -16.43
N VAL A 237 9.01 -2.55 -15.47
CA VAL A 237 10.38 -2.05 -15.71
C VAL A 237 11.30 -3.08 -16.36
N ALA A 238 11.06 -4.37 -16.15
CA ALA A 238 11.83 -5.48 -16.72
C ALA A 238 11.09 -6.22 -17.87
N GLN A 239 9.93 -5.71 -18.31
CA GLN A 239 9.12 -6.34 -19.35
C GLN A 239 9.52 -5.82 -20.74
N SER A 240 9.30 -6.63 -21.78
CA SER A 240 9.47 -6.20 -23.16
C SER A 240 8.37 -5.24 -23.59
N GLU A 241 8.67 -4.31 -24.51
CA GLU A 241 7.67 -3.37 -25.04
C GLU A 241 6.39 -4.04 -25.56
N PRO A 242 6.45 -5.14 -26.36
CA PRO A 242 5.24 -5.83 -26.79
C PRO A 242 4.39 -6.38 -25.62
N ALA A 243 5.02 -6.86 -24.54
CA ALA A 243 4.31 -7.34 -23.36
C ALA A 243 3.61 -6.17 -22.63
N ILE A 244 4.25 -5.00 -22.53
CA ILE A 244 3.68 -3.80 -21.95
C ILE A 244 2.49 -3.30 -22.78
N GLU A 245 2.61 -3.27 -24.10
CA GLU A 245 1.53 -2.89 -25.02
C GLU A 245 0.32 -3.84 -24.89
N GLN A 246 0.57 -5.14 -24.88
CA GLN A 246 -0.50 -6.13 -24.71
C GLN A 246 -1.21 -5.98 -23.37
N LEU A 247 -0.45 -5.75 -22.28
CA LEU A 247 -1.03 -5.49 -20.96
C LEU A 247 -1.91 -4.24 -20.99
N ALA A 248 -1.43 -3.13 -21.56
CA ALA A 248 -2.19 -1.88 -21.61
C ALA A 248 -3.52 -2.06 -22.36
N VAL A 249 -3.50 -2.79 -23.48
CA VAL A 249 -4.71 -3.17 -24.23
C VAL A 249 -5.64 -4.04 -23.38
N ASN A 250 -5.12 -5.06 -22.72
CA ASN A 250 -5.91 -5.96 -21.86
C ASN A 250 -6.58 -5.20 -20.71
N LEU A 251 -5.85 -4.31 -20.02
CA LEU A 251 -6.42 -3.49 -18.94
C LEU A 251 -7.60 -2.65 -19.45
N GLY A 252 -7.47 -2.02 -20.61
CA GLY A 252 -8.51 -1.17 -21.18
C GLY A 252 -9.69 -1.93 -21.77
N GLN A 253 -9.45 -3.01 -22.51
CA GLN A 253 -10.48 -3.69 -23.33
C GLN A 253 -11.07 -4.90 -22.62
N ARG A 254 -10.23 -5.80 -22.10
CA ARG A 254 -10.66 -7.04 -21.43
C ARG A 254 -11.18 -6.76 -20.02
N TRP A 255 -10.37 -6.06 -19.21
CA TRP A 255 -10.68 -5.77 -17.82
C TRP A 255 -11.55 -4.54 -17.64
N LYS A 256 -11.69 -3.71 -18.68
CA LYS A 256 -12.49 -2.47 -18.71
C LYS A 256 -12.14 -1.53 -17.53
N VAL A 257 -10.86 -1.49 -17.17
CA VAL A 257 -10.33 -0.55 -16.18
C VAL A 257 -10.64 0.88 -16.63
N GLN A 258 -11.33 1.64 -15.78
CA GLN A 258 -11.76 3.00 -16.14
C GLN A 258 -10.58 3.97 -16.16
N SER A 259 -9.75 3.96 -15.12
CA SER A 259 -8.60 4.85 -15.00
C SER A 259 -7.39 4.12 -14.42
N VAL A 260 -6.19 4.57 -14.77
CA VAL A 260 -4.94 4.06 -14.22
C VAL A 260 -4.12 5.19 -13.61
N ALA A 261 -3.49 4.90 -12.47
CA ALA A 261 -2.59 5.78 -11.75
C ALA A 261 -1.27 5.02 -11.43
N PRO A 262 -0.48 4.66 -12.45
CA PRO A 262 0.71 3.86 -12.27
C PRO A 262 1.83 4.64 -11.60
N GLY A 263 2.62 3.96 -10.79
CA GLY A 263 3.79 4.47 -10.07
C GLY A 263 4.94 3.48 -10.05
N HIS A 264 5.99 3.83 -9.34
CA HIS A 264 7.09 2.97 -8.88
C HIS A 264 7.69 2.09 -9.99
N CYS A 265 7.67 0.77 -9.83
CA CYS A 265 8.27 -0.24 -10.72
C CYS A 265 7.51 -0.43 -12.06
N THR A 266 6.51 0.39 -12.37
CA THR A 266 5.88 0.41 -13.70
C THR A 266 6.91 0.81 -14.78
N GLY A 267 7.86 1.71 -14.46
CA GLY A 267 8.91 2.13 -15.36
C GLY A 267 8.45 3.10 -16.45
N GLU A 268 9.39 3.86 -17.02
CA GLU A 268 9.08 4.95 -17.96
C GLU A 268 8.37 4.46 -19.24
N GLN A 269 8.79 3.30 -19.77
CA GLN A 269 8.13 2.71 -20.93
C GLN A 269 6.68 2.29 -20.62
N GLY A 270 6.45 1.75 -19.40
CA GLY A 270 5.11 1.46 -18.91
C GLY A 270 4.25 2.71 -18.78
N PHE A 271 4.79 3.80 -18.21
CA PHE A 271 4.08 5.09 -18.14
C PHE A 271 3.69 5.62 -19.51
N LEU A 272 4.62 5.60 -20.46
CA LEU A 272 4.38 6.08 -21.83
C LEU A 272 3.25 5.28 -22.50
N THR A 273 3.33 3.97 -22.47
CA THR A 273 2.36 3.07 -23.10
C THR A 273 0.98 3.17 -22.47
N LEU A 274 0.90 3.18 -21.13
CA LEU A 274 -0.37 3.34 -20.40
C LEU A 274 -0.98 4.73 -20.66
N ARG A 275 -0.18 5.79 -20.70
CA ARG A 275 -0.65 7.13 -21.03
C ARG A 275 -1.23 7.20 -22.44
N LYS A 276 -0.58 6.56 -23.42
CA LYS A 276 -1.09 6.47 -24.80
C LYS A 276 -2.42 5.69 -24.87
N GLN A 277 -2.51 4.57 -24.15
CA GLN A 277 -3.69 3.69 -24.17
C GLN A 277 -4.91 4.30 -23.44
N PHE A 278 -4.68 4.97 -22.30
CA PHE A 278 -5.76 5.48 -21.47
C PHE A 278 -6.13 6.95 -21.74
N GLY A 279 -5.25 7.75 -22.37
CA GLY A 279 -5.51 9.16 -22.65
C GLY A 279 -5.86 9.95 -21.38
N ASP A 280 -7.00 10.64 -21.36
CA ASP A 280 -7.49 11.43 -20.22
C ASP A 280 -7.82 10.58 -18.97
N ARG A 281 -7.87 9.27 -19.11
CA ARG A 281 -8.07 8.32 -18.01
C ARG A 281 -6.75 7.86 -17.35
N TYR A 282 -5.61 8.35 -17.85
CA TYR A 282 -4.32 8.20 -17.19
C TYR A 282 -4.15 9.33 -16.17
N ILE A 283 -3.90 8.95 -14.91
CA ILE A 283 -3.72 9.88 -13.79
C ILE A 283 -2.24 9.87 -13.42
N TYR A 284 -1.61 11.03 -13.41
CA TYR A 284 -0.26 11.18 -12.88
C TYR A 284 -0.28 10.96 -11.36
N ALA A 285 0.58 10.06 -10.85
CA ALA A 285 0.59 9.60 -9.47
C ALA A 285 1.98 9.73 -8.81
N GLY A 286 2.71 10.83 -9.06
CA GLY A 286 3.98 11.12 -8.37
C GLY A 286 3.79 11.54 -6.92
N ILE A 287 4.89 11.62 -6.15
CA ILE A 287 4.85 12.01 -4.73
C ILE A 287 4.16 13.37 -4.58
N GLY A 288 3.24 13.45 -3.62
CA GLY A 288 2.45 14.65 -3.30
C GLY A 288 1.12 14.75 -4.05
N GLU A 289 0.92 13.94 -5.10
CA GLU A 289 -0.37 13.93 -5.80
C GLU A 289 -1.47 13.34 -4.92
N VAL A 290 -2.64 13.96 -5.03
CA VAL A 290 -3.87 13.55 -4.34
C VAL A 290 -4.90 13.17 -5.37
N ILE A 291 -5.32 11.92 -5.36
CA ILE A 291 -6.31 11.34 -6.28
C ILE A 291 -7.63 11.19 -5.52
N PRO A 292 -8.67 11.97 -5.86
CA PRO A 292 -9.99 11.82 -5.24
C PRO A 292 -10.59 10.44 -5.51
N LEU A 293 -11.21 9.84 -4.51
CA LEU A 293 -11.94 8.59 -4.61
C LEU A 293 -13.46 8.86 -4.61
N PRO A 294 -14.26 8.08 -5.35
CA PRO A 294 -15.71 8.28 -5.46
C PRO A 294 -16.49 8.06 -4.15
#